data_e107570503d785bdfc4427d32ee1e103
#
_entry.id   e107570503d785bdfc4427d32ee1e103
#
_cell.length_a   1.000
_cell.length_b   1.000
_cell.length_c   1.000
_cell.angle_alpha   90.00
_cell.angle_beta   90.00
_cell.angle_gamma   90.00
#
_symmetry.space_group_name_H-M   'P 1'
#
loop_
_entity.id
_entity.type
_entity.pdbx_description
1 polymer ?
#
loop_
_entity_poly.entity_id
_entity_poly.type
_entity_poly.pdbx_seq_one_letter_code
_entity_poly.pdbx_strand_id
1 'polypeptide(L)'
;MKSHRYQLVLTTCPDAAAAERIAHALVSERLAACVNILPIAKSIYLWKGKVESAAEQLLVIKSMARAYRAIQKRILELHPYELPEVIAVPVADGHPDYLAWIHDPDKT
;
A
#
# COMPACT_ATOMS: atom_id res chain seq x y z
N MET A 1 17.70 5.50 19.06
CA MET A 1 17.02 5.52 17.78
C MET A 1 15.56 5.18 17.96
N LYS A 2 14.68 5.99 17.40
CA LYS A 2 13.25 5.81 17.55
C LYS A 2 12.75 4.79 16.51
N SER A 3 12.10 3.73 16.94
CA SER A 3 11.50 2.79 15.99
C SER A 3 10.03 3.18 15.75
N HIS A 4 9.60 3.07 14.50
CA HIS A 4 8.24 3.40 14.11
C HIS A 4 7.42 2.12 14.03
N ARG A 5 6.22 2.15 14.63
CA ARG A 5 5.31 0.99 14.66
C ARG A 5 4.33 0.97 13.51
N TYR A 6 4.12 2.10 12.88
CA TYR A 6 3.11 2.28 11.84
C TYR A 6 3.77 2.69 10.54
N GLN A 7 3.13 2.34 9.44
CA GLN A 7 3.67 2.62 8.12
C GLN A 7 2.58 2.90 7.10
N LEU A 8 2.97 3.58 6.03
CA LEU A 8 2.21 3.63 4.79
C LEU A 8 2.96 2.76 3.80
N VAL A 9 2.26 1.83 3.15
CA VAL A 9 2.84 1.07 2.05
C VAL A 9 2.25 1.62 0.76
N LEU A 10 3.10 1.91 -0.21
CA LEU A 10 2.70 2.47 -1.49
C LEU A 10 2.88 1.43 -2.59
N THR A 11 1.87 1.33 -3.44
CA THR A 11 1.92 0.52 -4.67
C THR A 11 1.06 1.20 -5.72
N THR A 12 1.42 1.02 -7.00
CA THR A 12 0.62 1.54 -8.10
C THR A 12 0.08 0.39 -8.93
N CYS A 13 -1.16 0.54 -9.40
CA CYS A 13 -1.85 -0.50 -10.16
C CYS A 13 -2.32 0.06 -11.50
N PRO A 14 -2.44 -0.79 -12.54
CA PRO A 14 -2.81 -0.30 -13.87
C PRO A 14 -4.27 0.11 -14.02
N ASP A 15 -5.16 -0.39 -13.15
CA ASP A 15 -6.59 -0.12 -13.27
C ASP A 15 -7.31 -0.29 -11.94
N ALA A 16 -8.57 0.10 -11.91
CA ALA A 16 -9.40 0.02 -10.70
C ALA A 16 -9.61 -1.42 -10.23
N ALA A 17 -9.77 -2.35 -11.15
CA ALA A 17 -10.03 -3.75 -10.78
C ALA A 17 -8.85 -4.35 -10.01
N ALA A 18 -7.62 -4.13 -10.47
CA ALA A 18 -6.43 -4.61 -9.77
C ALA A 18 -6.28 -3.91 -8.42
N ALA A 19 -6.50 -2.59 -8.37
CA ALA A 19 -6.39 -1.81 -7.15
C ALA A 19 -7.38 -2.30 -6.08
N GLU A 20 -8.64 -2.49 -6.46
CA GLU A 20 -9.67 -2.93 -5.52
C GLU A 20 -9.43 -4.35 -5.05
N ARG A 21 -8.99 -5.23 -5.92
CA ARG A 21 -8.69 -6.63 -5.54
C ARG A 21 -7.59 -6.66 -4.47
N ILE A 22 -6.52 -5.91 -4.68
CA ILE A 22 -5.42 -5.84 -3.72
C ILE A 22 -5.89 -5.20 -2.41
N ALA A 23 -6.60 -4.08 -2.49
CA ALA A 23 -7.09 -3.37 -1.31
C ALA A 23 -8.02 -4.25 -0.46
N HIS A 24 -8.98 -4.90 -1.08
CA HIS A 24 -9.91 -5.79 -0.38
C HIS A 24 -9.19 -6.96 0.28
N ALA A 25 -8.23 -7.58 -0.42
CA ALA A 25 -7.48 -8.70 0.15
C ALA A 25 -6.72 -8.27 1.40
N LEU A 26 -5.99 -7.15 1.33
CA LEU A 26 -5.18 -6.69 2.45
C LEU A 26 -6.03 -6.35 3.68
N VAL A 27 -7.17 -5.70 3.48
CA VAL A 27 -8.03 -5.32 4.60
C VAL A 27 -8.78 -6.53 5.16
N SER A 28 -9.36 -7.38 4.31
CA SER A 28 -10.11 -8.55 4.77
C SER A 28 -9.22 -9.57 5.47
N GLU A 29 -7.95 -9.66 5.08
CA GLU A 29 -6.99 -10.57 5.69
C GLU A 29 -6.28 -9.95 6.91
N ARG A 30 -6.69 -8.77 7.32
CA ARG A 30 -6.14 -8.06 8.50
C ARG A 30 -4.66 -7.72 8.38
N LEU A 31 -4.15 -7.59 7.16
CA LEU A 31 -2.77 -7.14 6.93
C LEU A 31 -2.67 -5.62 6.97
N ALA A 32 -3.76 -4.94 6.63
CA ALA A 32 -3.86 -3.48 6.68
C ALA A 32 -5.19 -3.08 7.29
N ALA A 33 -5.22 -1.91 7.93
CA ALA A 33 -6.46 -1.37 8.50
C ALA A 33 -7.27 -0.60 7.45
N CYS A 34 -6.58 0.04 6.52
CA CYS A 34 -7.22 0.91 5.53
C CYS A 34 -6.36 1.01 4.29
N VAL A 35 -7.00 1.05 3.13
CA VAL A 35 -6.31 1.33 1.88
C VAL A 35 -7.06 2.45 1.17
N ASN A 36 -6.36 3.54 0.91
CA ASN A 36 -6.89 4.62 0.08
C ASN A 36 -6.45 4.38 -1.36
N ILE A 37 -7.39 4.49 -2.28
CA ILE A 37 -7.12 4.34 -3.71
C ILE A 37 -7.28 5.71 -4.36
N LEU A 38 -6.22 6.20 -4.99
CA LEU A 38 -6.23 7.46 -5.73
C LEU A 38 -6.33 7.10 -7.21
N PRO A 39 -7.48 7.31 -7.84
CA PRO A 39 -7.76 6.72 -9.16
C PRO A 39 -7.10 7.41 -10.34
N ILE A 40 -6.56 8.61 -10.16
CA ILE A 40 -5.99 9.38 -11.27
C ILE A 40 -4.55 9.77 -10.95
N ALA A 41 -3.68 8.75 -10.94
CA ALA A 41 -2.26 8.98 -10.83
C ALA A 41 -1.63 8.83 -12.21
N LYS A 42 -0.58 9.58 -12.49
CA LYS A 42 0.21 9.43 -13.70
C LYS A 42 1.65 9.21 -13.30
N SER A 43 2.23 8.12 -13.78
CA SER A 43 3.62 7.78 -13.50
C SER A 43 4.48 7.99 -14.73
N ILE A 44 5.65 8.57 -14.55
CA ILE A 44 6.65 8.74 -15.59
C ILE A 44 7.90 8.05 -15.08
N TYR A 45 8.44 7.11 -15.85
CA TYR A 45 9.50 6.22 -15.34
C TYR A 45 10.39 5.71 -16.48
N LEU A 46 11.55 5.20 -16.09
CA LEU A 46 12.46 4.54 -17.03
C LEU A 46 12.16 3.06 -17.06
N TRP A 47 11.98 2.54 -18.25
CA TRP A 47 11.78 1.09 -18.46
C TRP A 47 12.57 0.66 -19.69
N LYS A 48 13.52 -0.23 -19.49
CA LYS A 48 14.38 -0.77 -20.55
C LYS A 48 15.03 0.34 -21.40
N GLY A 49 15.53 1.37 -20.71
CA GLY A 49 16.25 2.47 -21.35
C GLY A 49 15.37 3.55 -21.96
N LYS A 50 14.05 3.46 -21.82
CA LYS A 50 13.13 4.45 -22.38
C LYS A 50 12.31 5.13 -21.29
N VAL A 51 11.98 6.40 -21.52
CA VAL A 51 11.06 7.14 -20.66
C VAL A 51 9.63 6.76 -21.08
N GLU A 52 8.91 6.18 -20.14
CA GLU A 52 7.54 5.73 -20.35
C GLU A 52 6.61 6.52 -19.46
N SER A 53 5.32 6.53 -19.79
CA SER A 53 4.29 7.08 -18.91
C SER A 53 3.07 6.17 -18.90
N ALA A 54 2.38 6.14 -17.75
CA ALA A 54 1.18 5.33 -17.61
C ALA A 54 0.21 6.01 -16.67
N ALA A 55 -1.08 5.88 -16.97
CA ALA A 55 -2.12 6.23 -16.01
C ALA A 55 -2.22 5.07 -15.03
N GLU A 56 -2.22 5.38 -13.75
CA GLU A 56 -2.21 4.36 -12.71
C GLU A 56 -3.12 4.75 -11.56
N GLN A 57 -3.37 3.79 -10.69
CA GLN A 57 -4.05 4.01 -9.43
C GLN A 57 -3.01 3.86 -8.32
N LEU A 58 -2.91 4.86 -7.45
CA LEU A 58 -1.99 4.82 -6.32
C LEU A 58 -2.73 4.31 -5.08
N LEU A 59 -2.20 3.27 -4.46
CA LEU A 59 -2.71 2.78 -3.19
C LEU A 59 -1.84 3.27 -2.06
N VAL A 60 -2.50 3.82 -1.03
CA VAL A 60 -1.85 4.20 0.23
C VAL A 60 -2.39 3.26 1.30
N ILE A 61 -1.54 2.35 1.75
CA ILE A 61 -1.93 1.23 2.62
C ILE A 61 -1.48 1.54 4.04
N LYS A 62 -2.44 1.72 4.96
CA LYS A 62 -2.16 2.08 6.35
C LYS A 62 -2.11 0.81 7.18
N SER A 63 -0.97 0.56 7.81
CA SER A 63 -0.71 -0.73 8.44
C SER A 63 0.33 -0.63 9.54
N MET A 64 0.52 -1.75 10.25
CA MET A 64 1.59 -1.89 11.22
C MET A 64 2.90 -2.21 10.51
N ALA A 65 3.98 -1.62 10.96
CA ALA A 65 5.29 -1.85 10.36
C ALA A 65 5.67 -3.34 10.33
N ARG A 66 5.28 -4.09 11.36
CA ARG A 66 5.56 -5.54 11.44
C ARG A 66 4.88 -6.34 10.33
N ALA A 67 3.86 -5.79 9.70
CA ALA A 67 3.12 -6.48 8.64
C ALA A 67 3.76 -6.33 7.25
N TYR A 68 4.85 -5.57 7.12
CA TYR A 68 5.38 -5.23 5.81
C TYR A 68 5.66 -6.45 4.93
N ARG A 69 6.35 -7.46 5.46
CA ARG A 69 6.73 -8.62 4.65
C ARG A 69 5.51 -9.39 4.15
N ALA A 70 4.49 -9.54 5.00
CA ALA A 70 3.24 -10.20 4.61
C ALA A 70 2.49 -9.38 3.56
N ILE A 71 2.47 -8.06 3.71
CA ILE A 71 1.84 -7.15 2.73
C ILE A 71 2.55 -7.25 1.39
N GLN A 72 3.88 -7.17 1.38
CA GLN A 72 4.66 -7.30 0.16
C GLN A 72 4.37 -8.62 -0.55
N LYS A 73 4.41 -9.71 0.19
CA LYS A 73 4.15 -11.04 -0.37
C LYS A 73 2.77 -11.09 -1.03
N ARG A 74 1.76 -10.58 -0.32
CA ARG A 74 0.39 -10.62 -0.84
C ARG A 74 0.20 -9.74 -2.07
N ILE A 75 0.81 -8.57 -2.09
CA ILE A 75 0.77 -7.69 -3.26
C ILE A 75 1.43 -8.40 -4.46
N LEU A 76 2.59 -8.99 -4.27
CA LEU A 76 3.28 -9.69 -5.37
C LEU A 76 2.46 -10.86 -5.92
N GLU A 77 1.67 -11.54 -5.08
CA GLU A 77 0.79 -12.61 -5.53
C GLU A 77 -0.37 -12.12 -6.39
N LEU A 78 -0.86 -10.93 -6.13
CA LEU A 78 -2.06 -10.39 -6.77
C LEU A 78 -1.79 -9.40 -7.89
N HIS A 79 -0.59 -8.81 -7.91
CA HIS A 79 -0.28 -7.72 -8.81
C HIS A 79 -0.01 -8.20 -10.24
N PRO A 80 -0.58 -7.52 -11.26
CA PRO A 80 -0.39 -7.95 -12.65
C PRO A 80 0.96 -7.58 -13.26
N TYR A 81 1.72 -6.67 -12.63
CA TYR A 81 3.01 -6.24 -13.17
C TYR A 81 4.11 -7.28 -12.93
N GLU A 82 5.05 -7.31 -13.86
CA GLU A 82 6.28 -8.08 -13.71
C GLU A 82 7.13 -7.53 -12.56
N LEU A 83 7.19 -6.20 -12.42
CA LEU A 83 7.96 -5.53 -11.38
C LEU A 83 7.09 -4.47 -10.70
N PRO A 84 6.27 -4.85 -9.73
CA PRO A 84 5.42 -3.87 -9.03
C PRO A 84 6.20 -3.05 -8.03
N GLU A 85 5.77 -1.78 -7.87
CA GLU A 85 6.25 -0.95 -6.78
C GLU A 85 5.65 -1.44 -5.46
N VAL A 86 6.49 -1.69 -4.46
CA VAL A 86 6.04 -1.93 -3.08
C VAL A 86 7.08 -1.31 -2.18
N ILE A 87 6.76 -0.16 -1.61
CA ILE A 87 7.68 0.54 -0.70
C ILE A 87 6.93 0.94 0.56
N ALA A 88 7.65 1.02 1.67
CA ALA A 88 7.09 1.42 2.95
C ALA A 88 7.68 2.75 3.40
N VAL A 89 6.82 3.61 3.93
CA VAL A 89 7.20 4.89 4.52
C VAL A 89 6.80 4.84 5.99
N PRO A 90 7.73 5.05 6.92
CA PRO A 90 7.38 5.04 8.34
C PRO A 90 6.52 6.25 8.69
N VAL A 91 5.54 6.03 9.56
CA VAL A 91 4.71 7.11 10.11
C VAL A 91 5.42 7.64 11.34
N ALA A 92 5.90 8.87 11.26
CA ALA A 92 6.68 9.48 12.35
C ALA A 92 5.80 9.83 13.55
N ASP A 93 4.57 10.27 13.31
CA ASP A 93 3.65 10.70 14.35
C ASP A 93 2.22 10.68 13.80
N GLY A 94 1.24 10.69 14.67
CA GLY A 94 -0.14 10.68 14.24
C GLY A 94 -1.11 10.84 15.40
N HIS A 95 -2.38 11.04 15.07
CA HIS A 95 -3.46 11.13 16.05
C HIS A 95 -3.51 9.81 16.84
N PRO A 96 -3.31 9.83 18.18
CA PRO A 96 -3.18 8.59 18.95
C PRO A 96 -4.35 7.62 18.80
N ASP A 97 -5.58 8.11 18.79
CA ASP A 97 -6.74 7.24 18.66
C ASP A 97 -6.83 6.60 17.26
N TYR A 98 -6.41 7.34 16.24
CA TYR A 98 -6.38 6.80 14.90
C TYR A 98 -5.30 5.73 14.75
N LEU A 99 -4.11 5.96 15.32
CA LEU A 99 -3.04 4.97 15.32
C LEU A 99 -3.46 3.70 16.07
N ALA A 100 -4.17 3.86 17.19
CA ALA A 100 -4.70 2.71 17.94
C ALA A 100 -5.70 1.92 17.08
N TRP A 101 -6.49 2.61 16.27
CA TRP A 101 -7.40 1.95 15.33
C TRP A 101 -6.66 1.16 14.25
N ILE A 102 -5.55 1.72 13.72
CA ILE A 102 -4.73 0.98 12.76
C ILE A 102 -4.18 -0.30 13.39
N HIS A 103 -3.80 -0.23 14.67
CA HIS A 103 -3.29 -1.39 15.41
C HIS A 103 -4.34 -2.50 15.54
N ASP A 104 -5.58 -2.13 15.82
CA ASP A 104 -6.66 -3.09 16.03
C ASP A 104 -7.98 -2.54 15.49
N PRO A 105 -8.20 -2.61 14.16
CA PRO A 105 -9.43 -2.07 13.56
C PRO A 105 -10.69 -2.84 13.94
N ASP A 106 -10.56 -4.06 14.40
CA ASP A 106 -11.71 -4.87 14.84
C ASP A 106 -12.25 -4.45 16.20
N LYS A 107 -11.57 -3.55 16.88
CA LYS A 107 -11.94 -3.06 18.21
C LYS A 107 -12.85 -1.85 18.19
N THR A 108 -13.32 -1.43 17.07
CA THR A 108 -14.21 -0.26 16.98
C THR A 108 -15.60 -0.56 17.48
#